data_8d98f56c5d26892b995f4c46d492d189
#
_entry.id   8d98f56c5d26892b995f4c46d492d189
#
_cell.length_a   1.000
_cell.length_b   1.000
_cell.length_c   1.000
_cell.angle_alpha   90.00
_cell.angle_beta   90.00
_cell.angle_gamma   90.00
#
_symmetry.space_group_name_H-M   'P 1'
#
loop_
_entity.id
_entity.type
_entity.pdbx_description
1 polymer ?
#
loop_
_entity_poly.entity_id
_entity_poly.type
_entity_poly.pdbx_seq_one_letter_code
_entity_poly.pdbx_strand_id
1 'polypeptide(L)'
;MLYSILSSIPLSAEVIHTRCISMLADLWHAPSAHGAIGTATTGSSEAIQLGGLAMKRLWQERRKEKGLSIHEPGPNIVMGANAQVALEKFARYFDVECRLVPISKESHYRLDPKKAMQYIDENTIGVFVILGSTYTGHYEPVEEMSQLLDEYEKQTGVSIP
;
A
#
# COMPACT_ATOMS: atom_id res chain seq x y z
N MET A 1 -9.94 25.57 -31.16
CA MET A 1 -8.55 25.53 -31.63
C MET A 1 -7.54 25.03 -30.57
N LEU A 2 -7.67 25.34 -29.29
CA LEU A 2 -6.81 24.75 -28.23
C LEU A 2 -7.08 23.25 -28.03
N TYR A 3 -8.31 22.78 -28.16
CA TYR A 3 -8.67 21.35 -27.97
C TYR A 3 -8.09 20.44 -29.07
N SER A 4 -7.83 20.95 -30.28
CA SER A 4 -7.27 20.15 -31.38
C SER A 4 -5.74 19.99 -31.29
N ILE A 5 -5.06 20.88 -30.58
CA ILE A 5 -3.61 20.79 -30.36
C ILE A 5 -3.30 19.82 -29.21
N LEU A 6 -4.17 19.74 -28.22
CA LEU A 6 -4.05 18.80 -27.11
C LEU A 6 -4.32 17.34 -27.50
N SER A 7 -5.02 17.10 -28.63
CA SER A 7 -5.31 15.74 -29.10
C SER A 7 -4.17 15.09 -29.90
N SER A 8 -3.15 15.84 -30.32
CA SER A 8 -2.05 15.30 -31.15
C SER A 8 -0.74 15.06 -30.39
N ILE A 9 -0.53 15.69 -29.22
CA ILE A 9 0.66 15.54 -28.41
C ILE A 9 0.51 14.46 -27.33
N PRO A 10 -0.70 14.20 -26.76
CA PRO A 10 -0.87 13.25 -25.66
C PRO A 10 -0.76 11.79 -26.06
N LEU A 11 -0.96 11.43 -27.34
CA LEU A 11 -1.14 10.02 -27.70
C LEU A 11 0.09 9.17 -27.41
N SER A 12 1.30 9.67 -27.62
CA SER A 12 2.53 8.92 -27.34
C SER A 12 2.85 8.84 -25.87
N ALA A 13 2.69 9.94 -25.11
CA ALA A 13 2.95 9.97 -23.67
C ALA A 13 1.91 9.15 -22.91
N GLU A 14 0.63 9.26 -23.26
CA GLU A 14 -0.46 8.47 -22.66
C GLU A 14 -0.30 6.98 -22.96
N VAL A 15 0.04 6.61 -24.19
CA VAL A 15 0.30 5.21 -24.56
C VAL A 15 1.49 4.64 -23.81
N ILE A 16 2.58 5.40 -23.69
CA ILE A 16 3.76 4.96 -22.92
C ILE A 16 3.39 4.81 -21.45
N HIS A 17 2.69 5.78 -20.86
CA HIS A 17 2.22 5.74 -19.48
C HIS A 17 1.37 4.50 -19.21
N THR A 18 0.35 4.25 -20.03
CA THR A 18 -0.54 3.10 -19.92
C THR A 18 0.21 1.78 -20.07
N ARG A 19 1.17 1.71 -20.98
CA ARG A 19 2.02 0.52 -21.16
C ARG A 19 2.89 0.25 -19.92
N CYS A 20 3.50 1.28 -19.32
CA CYS A 20 4.27 1.13 -18.09
C CYS A 20 3.40 0.58 -16.96
N ILE A 21 2.19 1.10 -16.79
CA ILE A 21 1.24 0.62 -15.79
C ILE A 21 0.89 -0.85 -16.04
N SER A 22 0.54 -1.21 -17.28
CA SER A 22 0.19 -2.59 -17.64
C SER A 22 1.35 -3.56 -17.42
N MET A 23 2.58 -3.16 -17.74
CA MET A 23 3.77 -3.98 -17.51
C MET A 23 4.03 -4.23 -16.02
N LEU A 24 3.88 -3.21 -15.18
CA LEU A 24 4.02 -3.35 -13.73
C LEU A 24 2.88 -4.17 -13.13
N ALA A 25 1.67 -3.98 -13.60
CA ALA A 25 0.51 -4.78 -13.18
C ALA A 25 0.69 -6.26 -13.52
N ASP A 26 1.19 -6.56 -14.71
CA ASP A 26 1.52 -7.94 -15.12
C ASP A 26 2.65 -8.53 -14.26
N LEU A 27 3.72 -7.76 -14.04
CA LEU A 27 4.84 -8.17 -13.18
C LEU A 27 4.39 -8.51 -11.76
N TRP A 28 3.41 -7.79 -11.23
CA TRP A 28 2.88 -8.00 -9.88
C TRP A 28 1.60 -8.85 -9.85
N HIS A 29 1.30 -9.53 -10.94
CA HIS A 29 0.19 -10.48 -11.06
C HIS A 29 -1.19 -9.89 -10.74
N ALA A 30 -1.40 -8.61 -11.11
CA ALA A 30 -2.71 -8.00 -10.94
C ALA A 30 -3.78 -8.75 -11.76
N PRO A 31 -4.98 -9.04 -11.22
CA PRO A 31 -5.99 -9.88 -11.85
C PRO A 31 -6.45 -9.41 -13.23
N SER A 32 -6.26 -8.15 -13.57
CA SER A 32 -6.65 -7.54 -14.84
C SER A 32 -5.56 -6.62 -15.38
N ALA A 33 -4.36 -7.19 -15.60
CA ALA A 33 -3.18 -6.42 -16.03
C ALA A 33 -3.44 -5.53 -17.27
N HIS A 34 -4.25 -5.98 -18.23
CA HIS A 34 -4.61 -5.21 -19.42
C HIS A 34 -5.63 -4.08 -19.17
N GLY A 35 -6.34 -4.10 -18.06
CA GLY A 35 -7.27 -3.07 -17.62
C GLY A 35 -6.85 -2.40 -16.31
N ALA A 36 -5.59 -2.58 -15.91
CA ALA A 36 -5.07 -2.00 -14.68
C ALA A 36 -5.12 -0.48 -14.69
N ILE A 37 -5.59 0.09 -13.59
CA ILE A 37 -5.64 1.54 -13.38
C ILE A 37 -4.46 1.91 -12.48
N GLY A 38 -3.72 2.91 -12.90
CA GLY A 38 -2.60 3.43 -12.13
C GLY A 38 -2.16 4.78 -12.65
N THR A 39 -1.21 5.40 -11.98
CA THR A 39 -0.66 6.67 -12.43
C THR A 39 0.82 6.79 -12.09
N ALA A 40 1.57 7.48 -12.94
CA ALA A 40 2.87 8.01 -12.58
C ALA A 40 2.68 9.20 -11.64
N THR A 41 3.60 9.39 -10.73
CA THR A 41 3.58 10.44 -9.71
C THR A 41 4.85 11.30 -9.79
N THR A 42 4.82 12.47 -9.16
CA THR A 42 5.99 13.37 -9.10
C THR A 42 7.08 12.87 -8.16
N GLY A 43 6.79 11.84 -7.36
CA GLY A 43 7.73 11.22 -6.44
C GLY A 43 7.09 10.15 -5.57
N SER A 44 7.93 9.42 -4.83
CA SER A 44 7.50 8.32 -3.96
C SER A 44 6.51 8.75 -2.88
N SER A 45 6.63 9.97 -2.35
CA SER A 45 5.69 10.48 -1.34
C SER A 45 4.26 10.58 -1.88
N GLU A 46 4.09 11.06 -3.09
CA GLU A 46 2.77 11.11 -3.74
C GLU A 46 2.24 9.70 -4.02
N ALA A 47 3.10 8.80 -4.49
CA ALA A 47 2.72 7.40 -4.74
C ALA A 47 2.23 6.72 -3.45
N ILE A 48 2.94 6.91 -2.34
CA ILE A 48 2.56 6.39 -1.01
C ILE A 48 1.20 6.96 -0.56
N GLN A 49 1.00 8.27 -0.73
CA GLN A 49 -0.25 8.93 -0.36
C GLN A 49 -1.44 8.40 -1.18
N LEU A 50 -1.28 8.23 -2.49
CA LEU A 50 -2.34 7.72 -3.36
C LEU A 50 -2.66 6.24 -3.06
N GLY A 51 -1.63 5.40 -2.91
CA GLY A 51 -1.82 4.00 -2.54
C GLY A 51 -2.48 3.86 -1.17
N GLY A 52 -1.97 4.57 -0.17
CA GLY A 52 -2.55 4.58 1.16
C GLY A 52 -3.98 5.11 1.21
N LEU A 53 -4.28 6.15 0.41
CA LEU A 53 -5.64 6.66 0.29
C LEU A 53 -6.58 5.62 -0.33
N ALA A 54 -6.13 4.88 -1.33
CA ALA A 54 -6.91 3.80 -1.93
C ALA A 54 -7.23 2.72 -0.87
N MET A 55 -6.24 2.27 -0.10
CA MET A 55 -6.44 1.33 1.01
C MET A 55 -7.44 1.85 2.05
N LYS A 56 -7.32 3.12 2.45
CA LYS A 56 -8.26 3.75 3.40
C LYS A 56 -9.69 3.78 2.83
N ARG A 57 -9.86 4.11 1.54
CA ARG A 57 -11.17 4.13 0.89
C ARG A 57 -11.83 2.76 0.84
N LEU A 58 -11.07 1.72 0.49
CA LEU A 58 -11.57 0.34 0.51
C LEU A 58 -12.03 -0.08 1.91
N TRP A 59 -11.27 0.29 2.95
CA TRP A 59 -11.68 0.06 4.34
C TRP A 59 -12.99 0.79 4.67
N GLN A 60 -13.14 2.07 4.27
CA GLN A 60 -14.36 2.84 4.49
C GLN A 60 -15.57 2.22 3.78
N GLU A 61 -15.41 1.73 2.57
CA GLU A 61 -16.47 1.08 1.80
C GLU A 61 -16.90 -0.23 2.48
N ARG A 62 -15.96 -1.09 2.86
CA ARG A 62 -16.25 -2.32 3.62
C ARG A 62 -17.02 -2.04 4.92
N ARG A 63 -16.70 -0.98 5.62
CA ARG A 63 -17.42 -0.59 6.85
C ARG A 63 -18.82 -0.08 6.57
N LYS A 64 -19.00 0.72 5.53
CA LYS A 64 -20.33 1.19 5.08
C LYS A 64 -21.24 0.03 4.74
N GLU A 65 -20.75 -0.96 3.99
CA GLU A 65 -21.50 -2.17 3.62
C GLU A 65 -21.98 -2.94 4.86
N LYS A 66 -21.19 -2.93 5.93
CA LYS A 66 -21.53 -3.54 7.21
C LYS A 66 -22.36 -2.62 8.13
N GLY A 67 -22.73 -1.42 7.69
CA GLY A 67 -23.45 -0.44 8.51
C GLY A 67 -22.65 0.13 9.69
N LEU A 68 -21.31 0.06 9.62
CA LEU A 68 -20.41 0.52 10.68
C LEU A 68 -19.93 1.95 10.41
N SER A 69 -19.52 2.66 11.49
CA SER A 69 -18.90 3.98 11.39
C SER A 69 -17.62 3.92 10.54
N ILE A 70 -17.41 4.92 9.69
CA ILE A 70 -16.19 5.10 8.90
C ILE A 70 -15.15 6.00 9.60
N HIS A 71 -15.45 6.42 10.82
CA HIS A 71 -14.61 7.32 11.62
C HIS A 71 -14.10 6.66 12.89
N GLU A 72 -14.90 5.78 13.49
CA GLU A 72 -14.59 5.16 14.78
C GLU A 72 -14.90 3.62 14.76
N PRO A 73 -13.97 2.81 15.27
CA PRO A 73 -12.58 3.13 15.49
C PRO A 73 -11.91 3.52 14.16
N GLY A 74 -10.88 4.38 14.20
CA GLY A 74 -10.15 4.80 13.00
C GLY A 74 -9.37 3.64 12.34
N PRO A 75 -8.94 3.82 11.08
CA PRO A 75 -8.09 2.84 10.41
C PRO A 75 -6.65 2.88 10.96
N ASN A 76 -5.95 1.76 10.89
CA ASN A 76 -4.54 1.68 11.20
C ASN A 76 -3.73 1.08 10.05
N ILE A 77 -2.43 1.34 10.04
CA ILE A 77 -1.48 0.77 9.10
C ILE A 77 -0.24 0.29 9.84
N VAL A 78 0.28 -0.86 9.43
CA VAL A 78 1.41 -1.52 10.10
C VAL A 78 2.67 -1.35 9.25
N MET A 79 3.79 -1.05 9.87
CA MET A 79 5.10 -0.94 9.23
C MET A 79 6.24 -1.18 10.23
N GLY A 80 7.41 -1.52 9.74
CA GLY A 80 8.61 -1.61 10.58
C GLY A 80 9.06 -0.23 11.09
N ALA A 81 9.66 -0.18 12.27
CA ALA A 81 10.25 1.05 12.83
C ALA A 81 11.43 1.61 12.00
N ASN A 82 11.90 0.87 11.00
CA ASN A 82 12.87 1.30 9.99
C ASN A 82 12.21 1.93 8.75
N ALA A 83 10.89 2.14 8.77
CA ALA A 83 10.16 2.71 7.65
C ALA A 83 10.64 4.14 7.33
N GLN A 84 10.63 4.48 6.04
CA GLN A 84 10.97 5.82 5.59
C GLN A 84 9.85 6.80 6.00
N VAL A 85 10.24 8.00 6.43
CA VAL A 85 9.35 9.01 7.03
C VAL A 85 8.11 9.38 6.17
N ALA A 86 8.15 9.17 4.85
CA ALA A 86 7.00 9.44 3.99
C ALA A 86 5.81 8.51 4.30
N LEU A 87 6.07 7.30 4.80
CA LEU A 87 5.05 6.34 5.23
C LEU A 87 4.34 6.82 6.50
N GLU A 88 5.10 7.32 7.48
CA GLU A 88 4.53 7.93 8.68
C GLU A 88 3.78 9.23 8.37
N LYS A 89 4.29 10.03 7.41
CA LYS A 89 3.60 11.24 6.94
C LYS A 89 2.25 10.92 6.32
N PHE A 90 2.16 9.84 5.53
CA PHE A 90 0.87 9.37 5.01
C PHE A 90 -0.10 9.12 6.18
N ALA A 91 0.31 8.33 7.16
CA ALA A 91 -0.55 8.00 8.30
C ALA A 91 -1.04 9.27 9.02
N ARG A 92 -0.14 10.22 9.28
CA ARG A 92 -0.46 11.49 9.93
C ARG A 92 -1.41 12.36 9.10
N TYR A 93 -1.19 12.48 7.79
CA TYR A 93 -1.98 13.39 6.93
C TYR A 93 -3.38 12.87 6.66
N PHE A 94 -3.58 11.57 6.75
CA PHE A 94 -4.86 10.95 6.46
C PHE A 94 -5.57 10.36 7.69
N ASP A 95 -5.17 10.77 8.90
CA ASP A 95 -5.77 10.29 10.16
C ASP A 95 -5.83 8.76 10.22
N VAL A 96 -4.70 8.12 9.94
CA VAL A 96 -4.49 6.68 10.05
C VAL A 96 -3.56 6.43 11.24
N GLU A 97 -3.92 5.54 12.15
CA GLU A 97 -3.03 5.13 13.24
C GLU A 97 -1.80 4.43 12.66
N CYS A 98 -0.61 4.93 12.96
CA CYS A 98 0.64 4.31 12.53
C CYS A 98 1.12 3.33 13.60
N ARG A 99 1.10 2.04 13.30
CA ARG A 99 1.57 0.97 14.18
C ARG A 99 2.97 0.54 13.78
N LEU A 100 3.95 0.96 14.56
CA LEU A 100 5.37 0.65 14.32
C LEU A 100 5.75 -0.66 14.99
N VAL A 101 6.16 -1.63 14.19
CA VAL A 101 6.71 -2.90 14.67
C VAL A 101 8.17 -2.69 15.04
N PRO A 102 8.58 -2.96 16.28
CA PRO A 102 9.96 -2.80 16.70
C PRO A 102 10.90 -3.71 15.89
N ILE A 103 12.00 -3.10 15.42
CA ILE A 103 13.10 -3.83 14.80
C ILE A 103 14.18 -4.16 15.81
N SER A 104 14.92 -5.24 15.58
CA SER A 104 15.96 -5.70 16.50
C SER A 104 17.10 -6.37 15.73
N LYS A 105 18.17 -6.72 16.44
CA LYS A 105 19.29 -7.47 15.86
C LYS A 105 18.83 -8.84 15.35
N GLU A 106 17.91 -9.48 16.04
CA GLU A 106 17.34 -10.80 15.69
C GLU A 106 16.54 -10.71 14.38
N SER A 107 15.84 -9.61 14.14
CA SER A 107 15.14 -9.37 12.86
C SER A 107 16.05 -8.78 11.78
N HIS A 108 17.36 -8.71 12.02
CA HIS A 108 18.33 -8.02 11.15
C HIS A 108 17.91 -6.57 10.83
N TYR A 109 17.34 -5.88 11.81
CA TYR A 109 16.83 -4.50 11.69
C TYR A 109 15.81 -4.32 10.55
N ARG A 110 14.97 -5.35 10.31
CA ARG A 110 13.88 -5.36 9.35
C ARG A 110 12.56 -5.61 10.04
N LEU A 111 11.45 -5.40 9.33
CA LEU A 111 10.14 -5.87 9.75
C LEU A 111 10.18 -7.38 9.99
N ASP A 112 9.73 -7.81 11.17
CA ASP A 112 9.50 -9.22 11.50
C ASP A 112 8.02 -9.53 11.22
N PRO A 113 7.70 -10.37 10.21
CA PRO A 113 6.31 -10.64 9.85
C PRO A 113 5.49 -11.25 10.99
N LYS A 114 6.08 -12.15 11.78
CA LYS A 114 5.38 -12.78 12.90
C LYS A 114 5.05 -11.79 14.02
N LYS A 115 5.95 -10.84 14.26
CA LYS A 115 5.66 -9.74 15.18
C LYS A 115 4.63 -8.77 14.60
N ALA A 116 4.69 -8.49 13.30
CA ALA A 116 3.75 -7.61 12.63
C ALA A 116 2.29 -8.10 12.78
N MET A 117 2.06 -9.41 12.74
CA MET A 117 0.72 -9.99 12.93
C MET A 117 0.08 -9.62 14.27
N GLN A 118 0.86 -9.30 15.31
CA GLN A 118 0.34 -8.86 16.61
C GLN A 118 -0.22 -7.44 16.59
N TYR A 119 0.08 -6.67 15.56
CA TYR A 119 -0.35 -5.28 15.35
C TYR A 119 -1.52 -5.17 14.35
N ILE A 120 -1.96 -6.30 13.81
CA ILE A 120 -3.00 -6.38 12.78
C ILE A 120 -4.36 -6.67 13.43
N ASP A 121 -5.39 -5.96 12.99
CA ASP A 121 -6.78 -6.18 13.34
C ASP A 121 -7.72 -5.90 12.15
N GLU A 122 -9.04 -5.96 12.36
CA GLU A 122 -10.05 -5.73 11.33
C GLU A 122 -10.06 -4.28 10.78
N ASN A 123 -9.40 -3.35 11.45
CA ASN A 123 -9.27 -1.96 11.03
C ASN A 123 -7.94 -1.66 10.35
N THR A 124 -7.08 -2.67 10.20
CA THR A 124 -5.83 -2.55 9.44
C THR A 124 -6.13 -2.39 7.96
N ILE A 125 -5.66 -1.30 7.38
CA ILE A 125 -5.87 -0.99 5.95
C ILE A 125 -4.77 -1.54 5.05
N GLY A 126 -3.63 -1.91 5.61
CA GLY A 126 -2.50 -2.47 4.88
C GLY A 126 -1.24 -2.61 5.72
N VAL A 127 -0.26 -3.28 5.15
CA VAL A 127 1.09 -3.42 5.72
C VAL A 127 2.12 -2.88 4.73
N PHE A 128 2.95 -1.95 5.17
CA PHE A 128 4.07 -1.49 4.36
C PHE A 128 5.28 -2.42 4.54
N VAL A 129 5.72 -3.01 3.43
CA VAL A 129 6.91 -3.87 3.36
C VAL A 129 7.91 -3.26 2.38
N ILE A 130 9.17 -3.14 2.77
CA ILE A 130 10.16 -2.35 2.05
C ILE A 130 11.21 -3.26 1.37
N LEU A 131 11.31 -3.16 0.06
CA LEU A 131 12.35 -3.82 -0.74
C LEU A 131 13.54 -2.87 -0.94
N GLY A 132 14.44 -2.86 0.05
CA GLY A 132 15.58 -1.97 0.11
C GLY A 132 15.42 -0.87 1.15
N SER A 133 15.64 -1.21 2.42
CA SER A 133 15.57 -0.25 3.53
C SER A 133 16.53 0.92 3.29
N THR A 134 16.08 2.13 3.56
CA THR A 134 16.90 3.36 3.46
C THR A 134 18.15 3.30 4.32
N TYR A 135 18.07 2.65 5.49
CA TYR A 135 19.18 2.64 6.47
C TYR A 135 20.18 1.50 6.23
N THR A 136 19.70 0.31 5.89
CA THR A 136 20.53 -0.89 5.83
C THR A 136 20.63 -1.51 4.44
N GLY A 137 19.78 -1.09 3.51
CA GLY A 137 19.64 -1.71 2.17
C GLY A 137 19.02 -3.11 2.17
N HIS A 138 18.68 -3.65 3.34
CA HIS A 138 18.08 -4.98 3.43
C HIS A 138 16.66 -5.02 2.83
N TYR A 139 16.34 -6.15 2.23
CA TYR A 139 14.97 -6.46 1.78
C TYR A 139 14.18 -7.07 2.92
N GLU A 140 12.98 -6.58 3.12
CA GLU A 140 12.04 -7.17 4.07
C GLU A 140 11.39 -8.42 3.47
N PRO A 141 10.95 -9.37 4.31
CA PRO A 141 10.46 -10.68 3.86
C PRO A 141 9.02 -10.58 3.35
N VAL A 142 8.84 -10.07 2.11
CA VAL A 142 7.54 -9.84 1.47
C VAL A 142 6.75 -11.12 1.33
N GLU A 143 7.39 -12.22 0.88
CA GLU A 143 6.72 -13.50 0.69
C GLU A 143 6.13 -14.05 1.99
N GLU A 144 6.91 -14.04 3.08
CA GLU A 144 6.44 -14.50 4.39
C GLU A 144 5.30 -13.63 4.90
N MET A 145 5.40 -12.31 4.73
CA MET A 145 4.34 -11.39 5.13
C MET A 145 3.05 -11.65 4.33
N SER A 146 3.15 -11.81 3.02
CA SER A 146 2.00 -12.13 2.16
C SER A 146 1.32 -13.42 2.57
N GLN A 147 2.09 -14.48 2.83
CA GLN A 147 1.53 -15.77 3.27
C GLN A 147 0.77 -15.65 4.60
N LEU A 148 1.30 -14.90 5.57
CA LEU A 148 0.64 -14.66 6.84
C LEU A 148 -0.65 -13.84 6.69
N LEU A 149 -0.67 -12.86 5.78
CA LEU A 149 -1.88 -12.08 5.48
C LEU A 149 -2.94 -12.94 4.77
N ASP A 150 -2.55 -13.83 3.85
CA ASP A 150 -3.44 -14.78 3.21
C ASP A 150 -4.07 -15.76 4.23
N GLU A 151 -3.29 -16.19 5.22
CA GLU A 151 -3.79 -17.02 6.32
C GLU A 151 -4.75 -16.25 7.21
N TYR A 152 -4.45 -15.00 7.51
CA TYR A 152 -5.34 -14.12 8.27
C TYR A 152 -6.67 -13.90 7.54
N GLU A 153 -6.64 -13.65 6.24
CA GLU A 153 -7.85 -13.52 5.41
C GLU A 153 -8.69 -14.80 5.43
N LYS A 154 -8.07 -15.98 5.29
CA LYS A 154 -8.79 -17.26 5.38
C LYS A 154 -9.48 -17.48 6.72
N GLN A 155 -8.87 -17.00 7.80
CA GLN A 155 -9.41 -17.17 9.16
C GLN A 155 -10.49 -16.15 9.51
N THR A 156 -10.34 -14.92 9.06
CA THR A 156 -11.17 -13.78 9.48
C THR A 156 -12.13 -13.27 8.40
N GLY A 157 -11.88 -13.60 7.13
CA GLY A 157 -12.57 -13.02 5.98
C GLY A 157 -12.19 -11.56 5.70
N VAL A 158 -11.13 -11.05 6.35
CA VAL A 158 -10.65 -9.67 6.16
C VAL A 158 -9.38 -9.67 5.32
N SER A 159 -9.49 -9.17 4.09
CA SER A 159 -8.35 -8.98 3.20
C SER A 159 -7.57 -7.71 3.58
N ILE A 160 -6.26 -7.85 3.76
CA ILE A 160 -5.34 -6.76 4.09
C ILE A 160 -4.27 -6.72 3.01
N PRO A 161 -4.20 -5.63 2.22
CA PRO A 161 -3.18 -5.45 1.18
C PRO A 161 -1.80 -5.11 1.73
#